data_4f210e424bef8ef3e3a5ecbcb25dd398
#
_entry.id   4f210e424bef8ef3e3a5ecbcb25dd398
#
_cell.length_a   1.000
_cell.length_b   1.000
_cell.length_c   1.000
_cell.angle_alpha   90.00
_cell.angle_beta   90.00
_cell.angle_gamma   90.00
#
_symmetry.space_group_name_H-M   'P 1'
#
loop_
_entity.id
_entity.type
_entity.pdbx_description
1 polymer ?
#
loop_
_entity_poly.entity_id
_entity_poly.type
_entity_poly.pdbx_seq_one_letter_code
_entity_poly.pdbx_strand_id
1 'polypeptide(L)'
;MTTSDHRRPRVLVSTDIGGTDPDDFQSMVHLLLYADVLDLEGLLSSPYGDGRAADIHQVIDCYERDFDQLHRHAHYPQPDALRALVKQGAIDRADHHGRTGTTEGSDWIIQRARVEDERVLDVLVWGGLDDLAQALHDAPDIADRLRVHYIGGPNTMWSVNAYSYLEAHHPTLTMIESNSTYRGFFEPDPDDPHPVDNEQFVREHVAGHGALGDFFAAQLPRVKMGDSPTLTWLLHGERTPEAPSWGGRFVPLWADRRRYFTRLTTAADQVEVNAVLEIAPPLPEGYGATDHAHLLVDGREQGPCPDGVAQAGSITFRLSVYRLGEVPYRVRSTHPGLDGLEGAFTSVPPSPEKAATPSADHPHWWTDDPDPAQAIGRALGARWVSRYRSEFLGDFAQRLRRCLPGA
;
A
#
# COMPACT_ATOMS: atom_id res chain seq x y z
N MET A 1 -19.15 -26.09 -10.29
CA MET A 1 -19.60 -25.14 -9.24
C MET A 1 -18.71 -25.41 -8.04
N THR A 2 -17.62 -24.68 -7.92
CA THR A 2 -16.78 -24.70 -6.72
C THR A 2 -17.54 -23.94 -5.63
N THR A 3 -17.81 -24.61 -4.52
CA THR A 3 -18.36 -23.99 -3.32
C THR A 3 -17.40 -22.86 -2.92
N SER A 4 -17.84 -21.59 -3.02
CA SER A 4 -17.07 -20.47 -2.50
C SER A 4 -16.83 -20.74 -1.01
N ASP A 5 -15.58 -20.76 -0.61
CA ASP A 5 -15.21 -20.97 0.79
C ASP A 5 -15.73 -19.79 1.62
N HIS A 6 -16.85 -19.97 2.31
CA HIS A 6 -17.48 -18.97 3.17
C HIS A 6 -16.77 -18.81 4.52
N ARG A 7 -15.59 -19.40 4.68
CA ARG A 7 -14.79 -19.22 5.88
C ARG A 7 -14.28 -17.77 5.96
N ARG A 8 -14.16 -17.24 7.19
CA ARG A 8 -13.59 -15.92 7.43
C ARG A 8 -12.18 -15.87 6.84
N PRO A 9 -11.78 -14.80 6.13
CA PRO A 9 -10.40 -14.66 5.69
C PRO A 9 -9.47 -14.46 6.89
N ARG A 10 -8.28 -15.07 6.83
CA ARG A 10 -7.19 -14.82 7.78
C ARG A 10 -6.48 -13.55 7.34
N VAL A 11 -6.41 -12.55 8.21
CA VAL A 11 -5.96 -11.21 7.84
C VAL A 11 -4.86 -10.72 8.77
N LEU A 12 -3.77 -10.25 8.18
CA LEU A 12 -2.72 -9.51 8.84
C LEU A 12 -2.57 -8.16 8.13
N VAL A 13 -2.53 -7.07 8.89
CA VAL A 13 -2.34 -5.71 8.35
C VAL A 13 -0.94 -5.21 8.70
N SER A 14 -0.25 -4.62 7.71
CA SER A 14 0.99 -3.86 7.88
C SER A 14 0.73 -2.43 7.39
N THR A 15 0.85 -1.44 8.27
CA THR A 15 0.37 -0.07 8.05
C THR A 15 1.40 0.97 8.46
N ASP A 16 1.51 2.08 7.74
CA ASP A 16 2.29 3.25 8.14
C ASP A 16 1.45 4.27 8.93
N ILE A 17 0.44 3.79 9.66
CA ILE A 17 -0.44 4.57 10.54
C ILE A 17 0.35 5.51 11.46
N GLY A 18 -0.08 6.78 11.53
CA GLY A 18 0.65 7.84 12.23
C GLY A 18 1.78 8.46 11.41
N GLY A 19 1.95 8.03 10.14
CA GLY A 19 2.89 8.60 9.18
C GLY A 19 2.45 9.97 8.63
N THR A 20 2.75 10.22 7.36
CA THR A 20 2.49 11.54 6.73
C THR A 20 1.05 11.78 6.33
N ASP A 21 0.22 10.73 6.25
CA ASP A 21 -1.16 10.78 5.83
C ASP A 21 -2.07 10.13 6.89
N PRO A 22 -3.18 10.77 7.31
CA PRO A 22 -4.05 10.24 8.36
C PRO A 22 -5.10 9.22 7.88
N ASP A 23 -5.09 8.78 6.62
CA ASP A 23 -6.11 7.88 6.08
C ASP A 23 -6.00 6.44 6.61
N ASP A 24 -4.83 5.99 7.03
CA ASP A 24 -4.64 4.73 7.77
C ASP A 24 -5.48 4.66 9.03
N PHE A 25 -5.60 5.76 9.78
CA PHE A 25 -6.48 5.81 10.95
C PHE A 25 -7.94 5.55 10.56
N GLN A 26 -8.40 6.12 9.45
CA GLN A 26 -9.75 5.87 8.94
C GLN A 26 -9.92 4.42 8.48
N SER A 27 -8.93 3.88 7.79
CA SER A 27 -8.92 2.49 7.31
C SER A 27 -8.83 1.49 8.48
N MET A 28 -8.14 1.82 9.57
CA MET A 28 -8.09 1.01 10.79
C MET A 28 -9.45 1.00 11.52
N VAL A 29 -10.14 2.14 11.61
CA VAL A 29 -11.53 2.19 12.11
C VAL A 29 -12.42 1.28 11.28
N HIS A 30 -12.30 1.36 9.94
CA HIS A 30 -13.05 0.50 9.03
C HIS A 30 -12.77 -0.98 9.30
N LEU A 31 -11.50 -1.38 9.40
CA LEU A 31 -11.11 -2.76 9.71
C LEU A 31 -11.74 -3.28 11.01
N LEU A 32 -11.66 -2.50 12.09
CA LEU A 32 -12.16 -2.93 13.40
C LEU A 32 -13.68 -3.07 13.42
N LEU A 33 -14.42 -2.31 12.60
CA LEU A 33 -15.87 -2.48 12.45
C LEU A 33 -16.25 -3.77 11.72
N TYR A 34 -15.32 -4.40 11.01
CA TYR A 34 -15.50 -5.67 10.30
C TYR A 34 -14.77 -6.84 10.99
N ALA A 35 -14.24 -6.63 12.20
CA ALA A 35 -13.54 -7.67 12.95
C ALA A 35 -14.42 -8.88 13.30
N ASP A 36 -15.76 -8.75 13.24
CA ASP A 36 -16.72 -9.85 13.43
C ASP A 36 -16.76 -10.84 12.25
N VAL A 37 -16.26 -10.48 11.08
CA VAL A 37 -16.29 -11.32 9.87
C VAL A 37 -14.89 -11.69 9.35
N LEU A 38 -13.84 -11.34 10.10
CA LEU A 38 -12.44 -11.61 9.80
C LEU A 38 -11.81 -12.44 10.92
N ASP A 39 -10.82 -13.25 10.57
CA ASP A 39 -9.87 -13.83 11.52
C ASP A 39 -8.62 -12.93 11.52
N LEU A 40 -8.63 -11.88 12.36
CA LEU A 40 -7.50 -10.97 12.50
C LEU A 40 -6.34 -11.67 13.19
N GLU A 41 -5.17 -11.67 12.55
CA GLU A 41 -3.98 -12.39 13.01
C GLU A 41 -2.77 -11.50 13.28
N GLY A 42 -2.81 -10.23 12.88
CA GLY A 42 -1.75 -9.27 13.14
C GLY A 42 -2.15 -7.85 12.74
N LEU A 43 -1.64 -6.88 13.51
CA LEU A 43 -1.76 -5.45 13.27
C LEU A 43 -0.37 -4.85 13.44
N LEU A 44 0.36 -4.69 12.34
CA LEU A 44 1.76 -4.30 12.36
C LEU A 44 1.92 -2.83 12.01
N SER A 45 2.68 -2.09 12.80
CA SER A 45 3.15 -0.76 12.41
C SER A 45 4.49 -0.91 11.69
N SER A 46 4.52 -0.60 10.41
CA SER A 46 5.74 -0.62 9.58
C SER A 46 5.86 0.73 8.85
N PRO A 47 6.01 1.81 9.62
CA PRO A 47 5.85 3.15 9.09
C PRO A 47 7.14 3.74 8.56
N TYR A 48 6.94 4.81 7.78
CA TYR A 48 7.92 5.86 7.56
C TYR A 48 7.61 7.05 8.44
N GLY A 49 8.66 7.72 8.94
CA GLY A 49 8.50 8.88 9.82
C GLY A 49 8.12 8.49 11.24
N ASP A 50 7.10 9.13 11.81
CA ASP A 50 6.82 9.09 13.24
C ASP A 50 5.81 8.01 13.67
N GLY A 51 5.18 7.29 12.72
CA GLY A 51 4.20 6.25 13.03
C GLY A 51 4.76 5.12 13.89
N ARG A 52 3.94 4.62 14.79
CA ARG A 52 4.32 3.58 15.77
C ARG A 52 3.13 2.66 16.08
N ALA A 53 3.42 1.52 16.66
CA ALA A 53 2.42 0.60 17.18
C ALA A 53 1.44 1.28 18.15
N ALA A 54 1.88 2.32 18.87
CA ALA A 54 1.02 3.13 19.73
C ALA A 54 -0.15 3.79 18.99
N ASP A 55 -0.02 4.09 17.71
CA ASP A 55 -1.08 4.69 16.90
C ASP A 55 -2.20 3.69 16.61
N ILE A 56 -1.86 2.40 16.42
CA ILE A 56 -2.86 1.32 16.34
C ILE A 56 -3.63 1.20 17.65
N HIS A 57 -2.93 1.28 18.79
CA HIS A 57 -3.58 1.22 20.11
C HIS A 57 -4.59 2.35 20.33
N GLN A 58 -4.36 3.56 19.80
CA GLN A 58 -5.32 4.66 19.87
C GLN A 58 -6.68 4.29 19.24
N VAL A 59 -6.66 3.59 18.12
CA VAL A 59 -7.89 3.14 17.46
C VAL A 59 -8.57 2.02 18.25
N ILE A 60 -7.77 1.10 18.81
CA ILE A 60 -8.30 0.02 19.68
C ILE A 60 -8.92 0.60 20.97
N ASP A 61 -8.39 1.69 21.52
CA ASP A 61 -8.98 2.38 22.68
C ASP A 61 -10.34 3.00 22.35
N CYS A 62 -10.54 3.45 21.10
CA CYS A 62 -11.87 3.87 20.64
C CYS A 62 -12.81 2.68 20.46
N TYR A 63 -12.32 1.60 19.87
CA TYR A 63 -13.06 0.34 19.74
C TYR A 63 -13.52 -0.21 21.10
N GLU A 64 -12.67 -0.17 22.12
CA GLU A 64 -13.00 -0.61 23.49
C GLU A 64 -14.17 0.18 24.07
N ARG A 65 -14.23 1.49 23.82
CA ARG A 65 -15.35 2.33 24.28
C ARG A 65 -16.67 1.97 23.61
N ASP A 66 -16.65 1.46 22.39
CA ASP A 66 -17.83 1.05 21.63
C ASP A 66 -18.11 -0.46 21.76
N PHE A 67 -17.21 -1.24 22.38
CA PHE A 67 -17.23 -2.70 22.38
C PHE A 67 -18.55 -3.30 22.89
N ASP A 68 -19.09 -2.77 23.98
CA ASP A 68 -20.34 -3.28 24.56
C ASP A 68 -21.54 -3.17 23.60
N GLN A 69 -21.54 -2.14 22.73
CA GLN A 69 -22.57 -1.99 21.70
C GLN A 69 -22.30 -2.93 20.52
N LEU A 70 -21.09 -2.94 19.99
CA LEU A 70 -20.67 -3.82 18.90
C LEU A 70 -20.94 -5.30 19.22
N HIS A 71 -20.59 -5.75 20.42
CA HIS A 71 -20.73 -7.14 20.84
C HIS A 71 -22.20 -7.63 20.96
N ARG A 72 -23.18 -6.71 21.05
CA ARG A 72 -24.61 -7.05 21.01
C ARG A 72 -25.07 -7.48 19.62
N HIS A 73 -24.40 -7.02 18.58
CA HIS A 73 -24.78 -7.29 17.18
C HIS A 73 -24.13 -8.54 16.61
N ALA A 74 -22.88 -8.85 17.02
CA ALA A 74 -22.12 -9.99 16.51
C ALA A 74 -20.98 -10.38 17.46
N HIS A 75 -20.27 -11.45 17.12
CA HIS A 75 -19.10 -11.89 17.88
C HIS A 75 -17.87 -11.07 17.46
N TYR A 76 -17.71 -9.92 18.09
CA TYR A 76 -16.53 -9.08 17.96
C TYR A 76 -15.41 -9.55 18.91
N PRO A 77 -14.11 -9.47 18.50
CA PRO A 77 -13.00 -9.84 19.37
C PRO A 77 -12.88 -8.90 20.58
N GLN A 78 -12.45 -9.45 21.71
CA GLN A 78 -12.19 -8.63 22.90
C GLN A 78 -11.08 -7.61 22.62
N PRO A 79 -11.14 -6.37 23.16
CA PRO A 79 -10.12 -5.35 22.94
C PRO A 79 -8.69 -5.81 23.29
N ASP A 80 -8.53 -6.56 24.38
CA ASP A 80 -7.22 -7.11 24.77
C ASP A 80 -6.70 -8.15 23.78
N ALA A 81 -7.59 -8.92 23.13
CA ALA A 81 -7.19 -9.84 22.07
C ALA A 81 -6.65 -9.07 20.84
N LEU A 82 -7.25 -7.92 20.49
CA LEU A 82 -6.75 -7.05 19.43
C LEU A 82 -5.40 -6.42 19.80
N ARG A 83 -5.24 -5.94 21.05
CA ARG A 83 -3.98 -5.37 21.54
C ARG A 83 -2.83 -6.39 21.48
N ALA A 84 -3.11 -7.67 21.75
CA ALA A 84 -2.11 -8.74 21.66
C ALA A 84 -1.61 -8.98 20.22
N LEU A 85 -2.37 -8.59 19.20
CA LEU A 85 -1.99 -8.69 17.78
C LEU A 85 -1.11 -7.53 17.31
N VAL A 86 -1.01 -6.45 18.09
CA VAL A 86 -0.23 -5.27 17.70
C VAL A 86 1.26 -5.58 17.84
N LYS A 87 2.02 -5.31 16.78
CA LYS A 87 3.48 -5.49 16.73
C LYS A 87 4.15 -4.26 16.12
N GLN A 88 5.32 -3.92 16.63
CA GLN A 88 6.16 -2.91 16.01
C GLN A 88 7.03 -3.55 14.93
N GLY A 89 6.85 -3.10 13.70
CA GLY A 89 7.71 -3.44 12.58
C GLY A 89 8.85 -2.44 12.39
N ALA A 90 9.36 -2.37 11.15
CA ALA A 90 10.45 -1.47 10.80
C ALA A 90 10.08 0.00 11.04
N ILE A 91 11.04 0.75 11.55
CA ILE A 91 10.94 2.21 11.73
C ILE A 91 11.59 2.93 10.56
N ASP A 92 12.73 2.43 10.12
CA ASP A 92 13.49 2.96 8.99
C ASP A 92 13.21 2.14 7.74
N ARG A 93 13.33 2.79 6.59
CA ARG A 93 13.22 2.15 5.29
C ARG A 93 14.33 1.13 5.07
N ALA A 94 14.04 0.11 4.28
CA ALA A 94 15.05 -0.81 3.78
C ALA A 94 16.12 -0.06 2.97
N ASP A 95 17.37 -0.43 3.21
CA ASP A 95 18.50 0.03 2.44
C ASP A 95 18.45 -0.49 0.98
N HIS A 96 19.52 -0.25 0.23
CA HIS A 96 19.61 -0.68 -1.17
C HIS A 96 19.49 -2.21 -1.35
N HIS A 97 19.77 -3.01 -0.30
CA HIS A 97 19.60 -4.47 -0.33
C HIS A 97 18.12 -4.89 -0.18
N GLY A 98 17.22 -3.95 0.11
CA GLY A 98 15.77 -4.15 0.15
C GLY A 98 15.25 -4.79 1.43
N ARG A 99 15.99 -4.71 2.53
CA ARG A 99 15.63 -5.31 3.83
C ARG A 99 16.19 -4.48 4.98
N THR A 100 15.55 -4.58 6.14
CA THR A 100 15.85 -3.73 7.31
C THR A 100 16.62 -4.45 8.40
N GLY A 101 16.66 -5.78 8.40
CA GLY A 101 16.93 -6.63 9.55
C GLY A 101 15.63 -7.04 10.24
N THR A 102 15.70 -8.16 10.97
CA THR A 102 14.55 -8.77 11.65
C THR A 102 13.91 -7.83 12.65
N THR A 103 12.58 -7.70 12.60
CA THR A 103 11.74 -6.91 13.49
C THR A 103 10.71 -7.79 14.18
N GLU A 104 10.03 -7.28 15.21
CA GLU A 104 8.88 -7.97 15.80
C GLU A 104 7.77 -8.20 14.75
N GLY A 105 7.57 -7.22 13.83
CA GLY A 105 6.61 -7.32 12.74
C GLY A 105 6.95 -8.40 11.74
N SER A 106 8.20 -8.44 11.24
CA SER A 106 8.64 -9.46 10.27
C SER A 106 8.60 -10.87 10.87
N ASP A 107 9.04 -11.04 12.12
CA ASP A 107 8.92 -12.31 12.84
C ASP A 107 7.46 -12.75 13.01
N TRP A 108 6.56 -11.80 13.28
CA TRP A 108 5.14 -12.10 13.43
C TRP A 108 4.51 -12.58 12.12
N ILE A 109 4.85 -11.97 10.99
CA ILE A 109 4.43 -12.46 9.65
C ILE A 109 4.85 -13.93 9.48
N ILE A 110 6.09 -14.27 9.78
CA ILE A 110 6.61 -15.64 9.67
C ILE A 110 5.83 -16.60 10.57
N GLN A 111 5.62 -16.22 11.82
CA GLN A 111 4.89 -17.05 12.79
C GLN A 111 3.45 -17.31 12.33
N ARG A 112 2.76 -16.27 11.84
CA ARG A 112 1.36 -16.42 11.40
C ARG A 112 1.24 -17.21 10.08
N ALA A 113 2.17 -17.00 9.14
CA ALA A 113 2.21 -17.77 7.91
C ALA A 113 2.46 -19.27 8.12
N ARG A 114 3.22 -19.63 9.17
CA ARG A 114 3.52 -21.02 9.52
C ARG A 114 2.44 -21.74 10.33
N VAL A 115 1.36 -21.03 10.72
CA VAL A 115 0.21 -21.71 11.33
C VAL A 115 -0.40 -22.67 10.32
N GLU A 116 -0.65 -23.89 10.75
CA GLU A 116 -1.31 -24.93 9.96
C GLU A 116 -2.78 -24.52 9.70
N ASP A 117 -3.08 -24.09 8.48
CA ASP A 117 -4.40 -23.71 8.00
C ASP A 117 -4.45 -23.94 6.48
N GLU A 118 -5.59 -24.40 5.98
CA GLU A 118 -5.80 -24.56 4.54
C GLU A 118 -6.01 -23.23 3.81
N ARG A 119 -6.37 -22.18 4.54
CA ARG A 119 -6.56 -20.81 4.02
C ARG A 119 -5.22 -20.10 3.93
N VAL A 120 -5.02 -19.35 2.86
CA VAL A 120 -3.90 -18.40 2.76
C VAL A 120 -4.04 -17.32 3.83
N LEU A 121 -2.92 -16.73 4.22
CA LEU A 121 -2.89 -15.51 5.02
C LEU A 121 -2.93 -14.30 4.08
N ASP A 122 -4.00 -13.53 4.15
CA ASP A 122 -4.12 -12.25 3.44
C ASP A 122 -3.33 -11.18 4.20
N VAL A 123 -2.26 -10.68 3.58
CA VAL A 123 -1.44 -9.61 4.13
C VAL A 123 -1.81 -8.30 3.44
N LEU A 124 -2.48 -7.42 4.19
CA LEU A 124 -2.88 -6.10 3.71
C LEU A 124 -1.77 -5.10 4.03
N VAL A 125 -1.07 -4.62 3.01
CA VAL A 125 0.04 -3.67 3.17
C VAL A 125 -0.44 -2.28 2.80
N TRP A 126 -0.54 -1.42 3.79
CA TRP A 126 -1.06 -0.05 3.74
C TRP A 126 0.05 1.02 3.76
N GLY A 127 1.29 0.59 3.70
CA GLY A 127 2.48 1.42 3.74
C GLY A 127 3.64 0.75 3.03
N GLY A 128 4.81 0.68 3.69
CA GLY A 128 6.00 0.04 3.14
C GLY A 128 5.94 -1.49 3.13
N LEU A 129 6.70 -2.07 2.23
CA LEU A 129 6.86 -3.52 2.09
C LEU A 129 8.01 -4.07 2.95
N ASP A 130 8.59 -3.26 3.81
CA ASP A 130 9.88 -3.52 4.46
C ASP A 130 9.84 -4.75 5.38
N ASP A 131 8.82 -4.86 6.23
CA ASP A 131 8.66 -6.04 7.10
C ASP A 131 8.31 -7.30 6.31
N LEU A 132 7.53 -7.18 5.24
CA LEU A 132 7.22 -8.31 4.36
C LEU A 132 8.48 -8.81 3.63
N ALA A 133 9.29 -7.88 3.10
CA ALA A 133 10.55 -8.21 2.44
C ALA A 133 11.53 -8.88 3.41
N GLN A 134 11.62 -8.38 4.64
CA GLN A 134 12.44 -8.99 5.69
C GLN A 134 11.92 -10.38 6.07
N ALA A 135 10.61 -10.55 6.26
CA ALA A 135 10.00 -11.84 6.58
C ALA A 135 10.30 -12.90 5.50
N LEU A 136 10.14 -12.52 4.23
CA LEU A 136 10.42 -13.41 3.10
C LEU A 136 11.92 -13.65 2.88
N HIS A 137 12.80 -12.72 3.32
CA HIS A 137 14.23 -12.95 3.35
C HIS A 137 14.60 -14.01 4.39
N ASP A 138 14.06 -13.89 5.60
CA ASP A 138 14.37 -14.79 6.71
C ASP A 138 13.69 -16.17 6.56
N ALA A 139 12.54 -16.21 5.91
CA ALA A 139 11.72 -17.40 5.72
C ALA A 139 11.09 -17.48 4.31
N PRO A 140 11.87 -17.73 3.25
CA PRO A 140 11.32 -17.78 1.88
C PRO A 140 10.28 -18.90 1.68
N ASP A 141 10.25 -19.89 2.57
CA ASP A 141 9.31 -21.00 2.58
C ASP A 141 7.85 -20.58 2.82
N ILE A 142 7.60 -19.36 3.31
CA ILE A 142 6.23 -18.89 3.58
C ILE A 142 5.56 -18.26 2.36
N ALA A 143 6.27 -18.01 1.27
CA ALA A 143 5.75 -17.26 0.12
C ALA A 143 4.43 -17.82 -0.45
N ASP A 144 4.32 -19.15 -0.56
CA ASP A 144 3.12 -19.82 -1.09
C ASP A 144 1.93 -19.82 -0.10
N ARG A 145 2.16 -19.40 1.14
CA ARG A 145 1.12 -19.30 2.18
C ARG A 145 0.52 -17.91 2.29
N LEU A 146 1.06 -16.93 1.54
CA LEU A 146 0.66 -15.53 1.59
C LEU A 146 -0.08 -15.12 0.32
N ARG A 147 -1.07 -14.22 0.50
CA ARG A 147 -1.61 -13.39 -0.57
C ARG A 147 -1.50 -11.94 -0.13
N VAL A 148 -0.72 -11.17 -0.87
CA VAL A 148 -0.40 -9.79 -0.52
C VAL A 148 -1.33 -8.84 -1.28
N HIS A 149 -2.00 -7.96 -0.55
CA HIS A 149 -2.78 -6.85 -1.08
C HIS A 149 -2.04 -5.56 -0.75
N TYR A 150 -1.46 -4.93 -1.75
CA TYR A 150 -0.57 -3.81 -1.58
C TYR A 150 -1.17 -2.50 -2.09
N ILE A 151 -1.30 -1.51 -1.22
CA ILE A 151 -1.54 -0.13 -1.63
C ILE A 151 -0.21 0.47 -2.06
N GLY A 152 0.04 0.44 -3.37
CA GLY A 152 1.29 0.87 -3.97
C GLY A 152 1.34 2.37 -4.30
N GLY A 153 1.79 2.71 -5.51
CA GLY A 153 1.90 4.10 -5.95
C GLY A 153 2.82 4.93 -5.06
N PRO A 154 2.29 5.87 -4.24
CA PRO A 154 3.10 6.64 -3.31
C PRO A 154 3.92 5.77 -2.35
N ASN A 155 3.37 4.67 -1.84
CA ASN A 155 4.07 3.77 -0.94
C ASN A 155 5.23 3.04 -1.62
N THR A 156 5.10 2.67 -2.90
CA THR A 156 6.22 2.11 -3.67
C THR A 156 7.37 3.10 -3.82
N MET A 157 7.07 4.40 -3.97
CA MET A 157 8.10 5.44 -4.03
C MET A 157 8.92 5.49 -2.72
N TRP A 158 8.27 5.30 -1.56
CA TRP A 158 8.94 5.24 -0.26
C TRP A 158 9.69 3.93 -0.03
N SER A 159 9.15 2.80 -0.50
CA SER A 159 9.62 1.42 -0.25
C SER A 159 10.21 0.75 -1.50
N VAL A 160 10.76 1.53 -2.43
CA VAL A 160 11.24 1.01 -3.71
C VAL A 160 12.31 -0.06 -3.57
N ASN A 161 13.12 -0.01 -2.52
CA ASN A 161 14.16 -1.00 -2.26
C ASN A 161 13.55 -2.35 -1.86
N ALA A 162 12.59 -2.35 -0.92
CA ALA A 162 11.87 -3.57 -0.52
C ALA A 162 11.03 -4.13 -1.67
N TYR A 163 10.33 -3.27 -2.43
CA TYR A 163 9.62 -3.67 -3.63
C TYR A 163 10.55 -4.36 -4.65
N SER A 164 11.70 -3.75 -4.92
CA SER A 164 12.73 -4.28 -5.84
C SER A 164 13.29 -5.63 -5.38
N TYR A 165 13.42 -5.82 -4.06
CA TYR A 165 13.84 -7.08 -3.47
C TYR A 165 12.79 -8.19 -3.70
N LEU A 166 11.51 -7.91 -3.41
CA LEU A 166 10.42 -8.87 -3.61
C LEU A 166 10.29 -9.27 -5.08
N GLU A 167 10.32 -8.29 -5.99
CA GLU A 167 10.27 -8.53 -7.43
C GLU A 167 11.43 -9.44 -7.91
N ALA A 168 12.63 -9.25 -7.39
CA ALA A 168 13.81 -10.01 -7.81
C ALA A 168 13.90 -11.42 -7.18
N HIS A 169 13.42 -11.59 -5.94
CA HIS A 169 13.68 -12.79 -5.15
C HIS A 169 12.45 -13.63 -4.85
N HIS A 170 11.24 -13.05 -5.00
CA HIS A 170 9.97 -13.73 -4.71
C HIS A 170 8.96 -13.60 -5.88
N PRO A 171 9.35 -13.98 -7.11
CA PRO A 171 8.53 -13.78 -8.30
C PRO A 171 7.23 -14.62 -8.28
N THR A 172 7.18 -15.70 -7.49
CA THR A 172 6.01 -16.59 -7.36
C THR A 172 5.04 -16.15 -6.25
N LEU A 173 5.40 -15.12 -5.46
CA LEU A 173 4.51 -14.55 -4.45
C LEU A 173 3.19 -14.11 -5.10
N THR A 174 2.05 -14.41 -4.47
CA THR A 174 0.77 -13.83 -4.92
C THR A 174 0.70 -12.37 -4.45
N MET A 175 0.80 -11.43 -5.42
CA MET A 175 0.85 -9.99 -5.18
C MET A 175 -0.25 -9.28 -5.98
N ILE A 176 -1.09 -8.50 -5.31
CA ILE A 176 -2.13 -7.66 -5.90
C ILE A 176 -1.77 -6.20 -5.58
N GLU A 177 -1.24 -5.49 -6.58
CA GLU A 177 -0.83 -4.10 -6.44
C GLU A 177 -1.98 -3.16 -6.83
N SER A 178 -2.45 -2.37 -5.89
CA SER A 178 -3.35 -1.24 -6.15
C SER A 178 -2.53 0.05 -6.12
N ASN A 179 -1.95 0.44 -7.25
CA ASN A 179 -1.10 1.63 -7.34
C ASN A 179 -1.91 2.93 -7.50
N SER A 180 -3.08 2.85 -8.12
CA SER A 180 -4.01 3.97 -8.30
C SER A 180 -5.49 3.56 -8.28
N THR A 181 -5.81 2.28 -8.46
CA THR A 181 -7.18 1.74 -8.37
C THR A 181 -7.84 2.11 -7.04
N TYR A 182 -7.09 2.08 -5.92
CA TYR A 182 -7.57 2.42 -4.57
C TYR A 182 -8.17 3.82 -4.47
N ARG A 183 -7.75 4.77 -5.33
CA ARG A 183 -8.23 6.15 -5.31
C ARG A 183 -9.73 6.25 -5.58
N GLY A 184 -10.31 5.29 -6.31
CA GLY A 184 -11.76 5.21 -6.51
C GLY A 184 -12.55 5.08 -5.22
N PHE A 185 -11.92 4.78 -4.09
CA PHE A 185 -12.59 4.75 -2.79
C PHE A 185 -13.00 6.14 -2.31
N PHE A 186 -12.17 7.15 -2.57
CA PHE A 186 -12.39 8.54 -2.15
C PHE A 186 -12.49 9.54 -3.32
N GLU A 187 -12.20 9.12 -4.55
CA GLU A 187 -12.45 9.91 -5.76
C GLU A 187 -13.72 9.40 -6.44
N PRO A 188 -14.85 10.14 -6.36
CA PRO A 188 -16.08 9.76 -7.05
C PRO A 188 -15.87 9.81 -8.56
N ASP A 189 -16.54 8.90 -9.27
CA ASP A 189 -16.59 8.95 -10.74
C ASP A 189 -17.31 10.24 -11.16
N PRO A 190 -16.69 11.09 -11.99
CA PRO A 190 -17.33 12.30 -12.46
C PRO A 190 -18.58 12.06 -13.32
N ASP A 191 -18.74 10.84 -13.86
CA ASP A 191 -19.89 10.44 -14.65
C ASP A 191 -21.02 9.81 -13.78
N ASP A 192 -20.80 9.67 -12.45
CA ASP A 192 -21.85 9.20 -11.53
C ASP A 192 -22.92 10.29 -11.37
N PRO A 193 -24.20 10.03 -11.72
CA PRO A 193 -25.28 11.01 -11.58
C PRO A 193 -25.64 11.32 -10.11
N HIS A 194 -25.23 10.47 -9.17
CA HIS A 194 -25.55 10.59 -7.74
C HIS A 194 -24.33 10.30 -6.85
N PRO A 195 -23.22 11.05 -7.01
CA PRO A 195 -22.00 10.76 -6.29
C PRO A 195 -22.20 11.01 -4.79
N VAL A 196 -21.67 10.09 -3.97
CA VAL A 196 -21.61 10.31 -2.52
C VAL A 196 -20.54 11.35 -2.23
N ASP A 197 -20.95 12.47 -1.62
CA ASP A 197 -20.03 13.51 -1.16
C ASP A 197 -19.28 13.05 0.09
N ASN A 198 -17.98 13.16 0.08
CA ASN A 198 -17.11 12.66 1.15
C ASN A 198 -17.27 13.41 2.48
N GLU A 199 -17.45 14.72 2.45
CA GLU A 199 -17.61 15.54 3.66
C GLU A 199 -19.02 15.40 4.23
N GLN A 200 -20.03 15.41 3.35
CA GLN A 200 -21.42 15.18 3.75
C GLN A 200 -21.57 13.81 4.39
N PHE A 201 -20.96 12.78 3.82
CA PHE A 201 -21.02 11.42 4.36
C PHE A 201 -20.46 11.37 5.78
N VAL A 202 -19.28 11.96 6.03
CA VAL A 202 -18.68 11.98 7.37
C VAL A 202 -19.57 12.71 8.35
N ARG A 203 -20.11 13.87 7.96
CA ARG A 203 -20.98 14.67 8.81
C ARG A 203 -22.28 13.96 9.20
N GLU A 204 -22.89 13.23 8.26
CA GLU A 204 -24.23 12.64 8.43
C GLU A 204 -24.23 11.21 8.93
N HIS A 205 -23.15 10.44 8.65
CA HIS A 205 -23.12 8.99 8.86
C HIS A 205 -21.95 8.50 9.71
N VAL A 206 -20.98 9.37 10.03
CA VAL A 206 -19.78 8.98 10.79
C VAL A 206 -19.67 9.74 12.11
N ALA A 207 -19.63 11.07 12.07
CA ALA A 207 -19.54 11.89 13.28
C ALA A 207 -20.75 11.63 14.19
N GLY A 208 -20.50 11.48 15.49
CA GLY A 208 -21.53 11.14 16.48
C GLY A 208 -21.97 9.68 16.51
N HIS A 209 -21.29 8.79 15.75
CA HIS A 209 -21.59 7.36 15.74
C HIS A 209 -20.57 6.57 16.57
N GLY A 210 -20.57 6.79 17.87
CA GLY A 210 -19.67 6.17 18.83
C GLY A 210 -18.27 6.79 18.84
N ALA A 211 -17.39 6.20 19.64
CA ALA A 211 -16.02 6.65 19.78
C ALA A 211 -15.20 6.42 18.50
N LEU A 212 -15.46 5.32 17.77
CA LEU A 212 -14.84 5.03 16.49
C LEU A 212 -15.24 6.06 15.41
N GLY A 213 -16.52 6.40 15.32
CA GLY A 213 -17.00 7.40 14.37
C GLY A 213 -16.45 8.79 14.66
N ASP A 214 -16.43 9.22 15.93
CA ASP A 214 -15.85 10.49 16.33
C ASP A 214 -14.35 10.56 16.07
N PHE A 215 -13.63 9.47 16.35
CA PHE A 215 -12.20 9.36 16.06
C PHE A 215 -11.92 9.46 14.56
N PHE A 216 -12.68 8.74 13.73
CA PHE A 216 -12.59 8.80 12.27
C PHE A 216 -12.76 10.24 11.75
N ALA A 217 -13.83 10.91 12.18
CA ALA A 217 -14.15 12.28 11.75
C ALA A 217 -13.08 13.31 12.19
N ALA A 218 -12.43 13.06 13.33
CA ALA A 218 -11.36 13.91 13.84
C ALA A 218 -10.06 13.80 13.02
N GLN A 219 -9.81 12.68 12.34
CA GLN A 219 -8.63 12.53 11.48
C GLN A 219 -8.74 13.40 10.21
N LEU A 220 -9.86 13.29 9.50
CA LEU A 220 -10.21 14.11 8.35
C LEU A 220 -11.73 14.31 8.31
N PRO A 221 -12.22 15.54 8.03
CA PRO A 221 -13.65 15.81 7.93
C PRO A 221 -14.29 15.24 6.65
N ARG A 222 -13.62 14.35 5.98
CA ARG A 222 -14.03 13.71 4.72
C ARG A 222 -13.57 12.26 4.67
N VAL A 223 -14.24 11.45 3.84
CA VAL A 223 -13.77 10.10 3.52
C VAL A 223 -12.47 10.20 2.72
N LYS A 224 -11.43 9.52 3.18
CA LYS A 224 -10.25 9.19 2.40
C LYS A 224 -10.04 7.68 2.37
N MET A 225 -9.83 7.01 3.52
CA MET A 225 -9.84 5.55 3.64
C MET A 225 -9.05 4.86 2.51
N GLY A 226 -7.84 5.37 2.19
CA GLY A 226 -7.05 4.96 1.02
C GLY A 226 -6.65 3.49 1.02
N ASP A 227 -6.56 2.86 2.19
CA ASP A 227 -6.12 1.47 2.35
C ASP A 227 -7.29 0.48 2.43
N SER A 228 -8.48 1.00 2.70
CA SER A 228 -9.73 0.21 2.80
C SER A 228 -10.05 -0.65 1.57
N PRO A 229 -9.65 -0.32 0.34
CA PRO A 229 -9.84 -1.22 -0.81
C PRO A 229 -9.26 -2.61 -0.62
N THR A 230 -8.15 -2.77 0.08
CA THR A 230 -7.57 -4.09 0.38
C THR A 230 -8.49 -4.93 1.28
N LEU A 231 -9.10 -4.30 2.28
CA LEU A 231 -10.09 -4.91 3.15
C LEU A 231 -11.37 -5.25 2.37
N THR A 232 -11.92 -4.29 1.63
CA THR A 232 -13.20 -4.48 0.95
C THR A 232 -13.13 -5.47 -0.22
N TRP A 233 -11.94 -5.71 -0.76
CA TRP A 233 -11.71 -6.81 -1.70
C TRP A 233 -11.99 -8.18 -1.06
N LEU A 234 -11.70 -8.35 0.24
CA LEU A 234 -11.99 -9.57 0.97
C LEU A 234 -13.48 -9.73 1.34
N LEU A 235 -14.21 -8.61 1.41
CA LEU A 235 -15.60 -8.57 1.87
C LEU A 235 -16.63 -8.78 0.75
N HIS A 236 -16.25 -8.53 -0.50
CA HIS A 236 -17.17 -8.54 -1.63
C HIS A 236 -16.54 -9.16 -2.89
N GLY A 237 -17.35 -9.91 -3.65
CA GLY A 237 -16.92 -10.53 -4.90
C GLY A 237 -16.34 -11.94 -4.73
N GLU A 238 -15.74 -12.44 -5.79
CA GLU A 238 -15.27 -13.83 -5.88
C GLU A 238 -13.88 -14.07 -5.28
N ARG A 239 -13.23 -13.06 -4.75
CA ARG A 239 -11.84 -13.10 -4.23
C ARG A 239 -10.82 -13.61 -5.26
N THR A 240 -11.04 -13.26 -6.53
CA THR A 240 -10.07 -13.41 -7.62
C THR A 240 -9.71 -12.04 -8.17
N PRO A 241 -8.44 -11.77 -8.53
CA PRO A 241 -8.02 -10.42 -8.92
C PRO A 241 -8.76 -9.87 -10.13
N GLU A 242 -9.14 -10.73 -11.09
CA GLU A 242 -9.86 -10.33 -12.31
C GLU A 242 -11.36 -10.11 -12.11
N ALA A 243 -11.93 -10.56 -11.00
CA ALA A 243 -13.33 -10.35 -10.71
C ALA A 243 -13.56 -8.96 -10.11
N PRO A 244 -14.61 -8.24 -10.54
CA PRO A 244 -14.96 -6.97 -9.92
C PRO A 244 -15.35 -7.13 -8.44
N SER A 245 -14.86 -6.23 -7.62
CA SER A 245 -15.16 -6.20 -6.18
C SER A 245 -15.20 -4.76 -5.66
N TRP A 246 -15.58 -4.58 -4.41
CA TRP A 246 -15.49 -3.26 -3.74
C TRP A 246 -14.04 -2.76 -3.61
N GLY A 247 -13.07 -3.66 -3.65
CA GLY A 247 -11.64 -3.32 -3.62
C GLY A 247 -11.01 -3.13 -5.00
N GLY A 248 -11.79 -3.32 -6.07
CA GLY A 248 -11.34 -3.15 -7.43
C GLY A 248 -11.31 -4.43 -8.26
N ARG A 249 -10.76 -4.30 -9.44
CA ARG A 249 -10.43 -5.36 -10.39
C ARG A 249 -9.02 -5.12 -10.92
N PHE A 250 -8.24 -6.17 -11.09
CA PHE A 250 -6.84 -6.09 -11.47
C PHE A 250 -6.57 -6.96 -12.69
N VAL A 251 -5.48 -6.66 -13.38
CA VAL A 251 -5.00 -7.41 -14.54
C VAL A 251 -3.65 -8.05 -14.22
N PRO A 252 -3.27 -9.15 -14.89
CA PRO A 252 -1.94 -9.71 -14.71
C PRO A 252 -0.84 -8.67 -14.98
N LEU A 253 0.20 -8.68 -14.15
CA LEU A 253 1.36 -7.82 -14.34
C LEU A 253 2.02 -8.14 -15.69
N TRP A 254 2.42 -7.13 -16.43
CA TRP A 254 3.17 -7.27 -17.69
C TRP A 254 4.68 -7.23 -17.48
N ALA A 255 5.45 -7.73 -18.45
CA ALA A 255 6.90 -7.83 -18.40
C ALA A 255 7.60 -6.45 -18.56
N ASP A 256 8.92 -6.43 -18.31
CA ASP A 256 9.83 -5.33 -18.62
C ASP A 256 9.46 -3.98 -17.96
N ARG A 257 9.01 -4.00 -16.72
CA ARG A 257 8.70 -2.76 -15.98
C ARG A 257 9.95 -2.04 -15.47
N ARG A 258 11.10 -2.73 -15.34
CA ARG A 258 12.35 -2.09 -14.93
C ARG A 258 12.98 -1.29 -16.03
N ARG A 259 13.60 -0.15 -15.65
CA ARG A 259 14.46 0.64 -16.54
C ARG A 259 15.79 0.90 -15.86
N TYR A 260 16.86 0.82 -16.64
CA TYR A 260 18.23 1.06 -16.18
C TYR A 260 18.93 2.00 -17.14
N PHE A 261 19.53 3.07 -16.62
CA PHE A 261 20.32 4.02 -17.36
C PHE A 261 21.70 4.17 -16.74
N THR A 262 22.77 4.07 -17.55
CA THR A 262 24.16 4.27 -17.11
C THR A 262 24.58 5.75 -17.11
N ARG A 263 23.65 6.67 -17.23
CA ARG A 263 23.81 8.12 -17.27
C ARG A 263 22.63 8.81 -16.58
N LEU A 264 22.77 10.08 -16.30
CA LEU A 264 21.59 10.89 -15.96
C LEU A 264 20.64 10.90 -17.16
N THR A 265 19.33 10.83 -16.87
CA THR A 265 18.29 10.82 -17.89
C THR A 265 17.92 12.23 -18.33
N THR A 266 17.24 12.32 -19.46
CA THR A 266 16.67 13.54 -20.02
C THR A 266 15.16 13.38 -20.16
N ALA A 267 14.40 14.45 -20.36
CA ALA A 267 12.96 14.41 -20.58
C ALA A 267 12.54 13.54 -21.80
N ALA A 268 13.47 13.20 -22.71
CA ALA A 268 13.21 12.29 -23.81
C ALA A 268 13.20 10.80 -23.41
N ASP A 269 13.78 10.46 -22.24
CA ASP A 269 13.79 9.10 -21.73
C ASP A 269 12.44 8.76 -21.12
N GLN A 270 11.79 7.69 -21.60
CA GLN A 270 10.49 7.26 -21.12
C GLN A 270 10.61 6.12 -20.12
N VAL A 271 9.86 6.25 -19.04
CA VAL A 271 9.76 5.25 -17.95
C VAL A 271 8.28 5.01 -17.68
N GLU A 272 7.86 3.77 -17.53
CA GLU A 272 6.48 3.48 -17.17
C GLU A 272 6.17 3.94 -15.75
N VAL A 273 4.95 4.42 -15.57
CA VAL A 273 4.44 4.76 -14.24
C VAL A 273 4.46 3.51 -13.33
N ASN A 274 4.86 3.70 -12.07
CA ASN A 274 5.08 2.65 -11.07
C ASN A 274 6.18 1.62 -11.41
N ALA A 275 6.98 1.85 -12.44
CA ALA A 275 8.15 1.04 -12.72
C ALA A 275 9.30 1.33 -11.75
N VAL A 276 10.18 0.35 -11.56
CA VAL A 276 11.47 0.58 -10.89
C VAL A 276 12.45 1.17 -11.90
N LEU A 277 12.98 2.34 -11.59
CA LEU A 277 13.99 3.04 -12.35
C LEU A 277 15.30 3.04 -11.59
N GLU A 278 16.38 2.64 -12.24
CA GLU A 278 17.76 2.77 -11.74
C GLU A 278 18.56 3.70 -12.65
N ILE A 279 19.14 4.74 -12.07
CA ILE A 279 19.99 5.73 -12.74
C ILE A 279 21.38 5.57 -12.14
N ALA A 280 22.37 5.13 -12.95
CA ALA A 280 23.69 4.76 -12.50
C ALA A 280 24.79 5.50 -13.29
N PRO A 281 24.92 6.85 -13.14
CA PRO A 281 26.00 7.58 -13.77
C PRO A 281 27.38 7.13 -13.22
N PRO A 282 28.48 7.33 -14.00
CA PRO A 282 29.82 7.06 -13.52
C PRO A 282 30.16 7.85 -12.26
N LEU A 283 30.90 7.24 -11.35
CA LEU A 283 31.46 7.95 -10.20
C LEU A 283 32.45 9.01 -10.67
N PRO A 284 32.40 10.24 -10.11
CA PRO A 284 33.42 11.23 -10.40
C PRO A 284 34.75 10.83 -9.76
N GLU A 285 35.83 11.34 -10.33
CA GLU A 285 37.19 11.13 -9.77
C GLU A 285 37.27 11.70 -8.34
N GLY A 286 37.79 10.89 -7.42
CA GLY A 286 37.96 11.28 -6.03
C GLY A 286 36.74 11.02 -5.11
N TYR A 287 35.64 10.46 -5.62
CA TYR A 287 34.51 10.07 -4.78
C TYR A 287 34.94 8.97 -3.79
N GLY A 288 34.85 9.24 -2.50
CA GLY A 288 35.36 8.39 -1.43
C GLY A 288 34.26 7.89 -0.47
N ALA A 289 34.67 7.12 0.53
CA ALA A 289 33.77 6.47 1.49
C ALA A 289 32.98 7.45 2.39
N THR A 290 33.42 8.72 2.49
CA THR A 290 32.74 9.77 3.26
C THR A 290 31.79 10.59 2.41
N ASP A 291 31.82 10.41 1.09
CA ASP A 291 30.90 11.09 0.20
C ASP A 291 29.56 10.36 0.17
N HIS A 292 28.50 11.16 0.05
CA HIS A 292 27.15 10.67 -0.12
C HIS A 292 26.41 11.53 -1.15
N ALA A 293 25.42 10.92 -1.76
CA ALA A 293 24.54 11.59 -2.71
C ALA A 293 23.12 11.04 -2.62
N HIS A 294 22.14 11.87 -2.94
CA HIS A 294 20.74 11.49 -3.08
C HIS A 294 20.06 12.31 -4.18
N LEU A 295 18.90 11.85 -4.63
CA LEU A 295 18.11 12.59 -5.63
C LEU A 295 17.00 13.40 -4.93
N LEU A 296 16.90 14.68 -5.29
CA LEU A 296 15.71 15.49 -5.04
C LEU A 296 14.79 15.35 -6.26
N VAL A 297 13.71 14.62 -6.10
CA VAL A 297 12.71 14.41 -7.16
C VAL A 297 11.64 15.49 -7.07
N ASP A 298 11.29 16.15 -8.18
CA ASP A 298 10.34 17.27 -8.24
C ASP A 298 10.70 18.47 -7.34
N GLY A 299 11.97 18.65 -7.05
CA GLY A 299 12.43 19.73 -6.15
C GLY A 299 12.02 19.54 -4.69
N ARG A 300 11.53 18.36 -4.31
CA ARG A 300 11.10 18.08 -2.92
C ARG A 300 12.30 17.78 -2.06
N GLU A 301 12.53 18.60 -1.04
CA GLU A 301 13.51 18.34 0.02
C GLU A 301 12.93 17.46 1.14
N GLN A 302 11.59 17.36 1.21
CA GLN A 302 10.88 16.48 2.10
C GLN A 302 10.21 15.37 1.30
N GLY A 303 10.49 14.14 1.65
CA GLY A 303 9.98 12.97 0.94
C GLY A 303 11.07 11.93 0.72
N PRO A 304 10.76 10.86 -0.02
CA PRO A 304 11.78 9.89 -0.36
C PRO A 304 12.82 10.54 -1.27
N CYS A 305 14.00 10.75 -0.70
CA CYS A 305 15.18 11.17 -1.45
C CYS A 305 16.01 9.90 -1.71
N PRO A 306 15.92 9.29 -2.90
CA PRO A 306 16.64 8.07 -3.19
C PRO A 306 18.14 8.24 -2.99
N ASP A 307 18.70 7.47 -2.05
CA ASP A 307 20.13 7.47 -1.77
C ASP A 307 20.90 6.81 -2.91
N GLY A 308 22.05 7.40 -3.25
CA GLY A 308 22.98 6.85 -4.21
C GLY A 308 23.90 5.82 -3.56
N VAL A 309 23.97 4.64 -4.15
CA VAL A 309 24.90 3.57 -3.72
C VAL A 309 26.06 3.47 -4.68
N ALA A 310 27.26 3.78 -4.18
CA ALA A 310 28.49 3.70 -4.96
C ALA A 310 28.97 2.25 -5.07
N GLN A 311 29.04 1.72 -6.28
CA GLN A 311 29.49 0.37 -6.57
C GLN A 311 30.08 0.24 -7.97
N ALA A 312 31.16 -0.48 -8.12
CA ALA A 312 31.75 -0.84 -9.41
C ALA A 312 31.97 0.35 -10.39
N GLY A 313 32.34 1.54 -9.86
CA GLY A 313 32.64 2.72 -10.67
C GLY A 313 31.44 3.54 -11.08
N SER A 314 30.25 3.25 -10.57
CA SER A 314 29.04 4.05 -10.75
C SER A 314 28.38 4.35 -9.40
N ILE A 315 27.46 5.33 -9.38
CA ILE A 315 26.57 5.59 -8.26
C ILE A 315 25.14 5.35 -8.71
N THR A 316 24.47 4.38 -8.09
CA THR A 316 23.12 3.96 -8.48
C THR A 316 22.06 4.58 -7.57
N PHE A 317 21.11 5.28 -8.16
CA PHE A 317 19.90 5.78 -7.54
C PHE A 317 18.73 4.92 -7.98
N ARG A 318 17.94 4.38 -7.05
CA ARG A 318 16.76 3.58 -7.34
C ARG A 318 15.51 4.35 -6.92
N LEU A 319 14.55 4.49 -7.83
CA LEU A 319 13.31 5.21 -7.58
C LEU A 319 12.13 4.59 -8.33
N SER A 320 10.92 4.94 -7.89
CA SER A 320 9.67 4.70 -8.58
C SER A 320 8.83 5.97 -8.53
N VAL A 321 7.99 6.20 -9.54
CA VAL A 321 7.10 7.36 -9.59
C VAL A 321 5.69 6.91 -9.95
N TYR A 322 4.71 7.46 -9.24
CA TYR A 322 3.29 7.10 -9.38
C TYR A 322 2.48 8.11 -10.22
N ARG A 323 3.11 9.15 -10.74
CA ARG A 323 2.45 10.18 -11.55
C ARG A 323 2.93 10.17 -12.99
N LEU A 324 2.05 10.48 -13.91
CA LEU A 324 2.37 10.64 -15.33
C LEU A 324 2.94 12.05 -15.62
N GLY A 325 3.76 12.14 -16.67
CA GLY A 325 4.36 13.38 -17.17
C GLY A 325 5.85 13.50 -16.86
N GLU A 326 6.40 14.69 -17.11
CA GLU A 326 7.81 14.96 -16.85
C GLU A 326 8.14 14.95 -15.38
N VAL A 327 9.25 14.31 -15.02
CA VAL A 327 9.77 14.16 -13.66
C VAL A 327 11.20 14.69 -13.62
N PRO A 328 11.39 15.97 -13.28
CA PRO A 328 12.72 16.52 -13.07
C PRO A 328 13.30 16.03 -11.74
N TYR A 329 14.62 15.90 -11.70
CA TYR A 329 15.34 15.64 -10.47
C TYR A 329 16.69 16.36 -10.46
N ARG A 330 17.24 16.54 -9.24
CA ARG A 330 18.57 17.11 -9.00
C ARG A 330 19.34 16.20 -8.05
N VAL A 331 20.63 16.01 -8.33
CA VAL A 331 21.55 15.32 -7.42
C VAL A 331 21.96 16.30 -6.32
N ARG A 332 21.88 15.89 -5.07
CA ARG A 332 22.55 16.51 -3.92
C ARG A 332 23.67 15.61 -3.46
N SER A 333 24.85 16.17 -3.29
CA SER A 333 26.04 15.40 -2.91
C SER A 333 27.01 16.22 -2.10
N THR A 334 27.76 15.56 -1.23
CA THR A 334 28.97 16.16 -0.62
C THR A 334 30.11 16.28 -1.60
N HIS A 335 30.09 15.48 -2.68
CA HIS A 335 31.11 15.53 -3.72
C HIS A 335 30.77 16.56 -4.81
N PRO A 336 31.65 17.57 -5.09
CA PRO A 336 31.34 18.67 -6.02
C PRO A 336 31.11 18.21 -7.46
N GLY A 337 31.63 17.05 -7.87
CA GLY A 337 31.42 16.49 -9.20
C GLY A 337 30.03 15.89 -9.44
N LEU A 338 29.21 15.74 -8.38
CA LEU A 338 27.84 15.28 -8.46
C LEU A 338 26.84 16.33 -8.01
N ASP A 339 27.20 17.17 -7.06
CA ASP A 339 26.27 18.15 -6.48
C ASP A 339 25.75 19.13 -7.52
N GLY A 340 24.44 19.29 -7.56
CA GLY A 340 23.75 20.20 -8.47
C GLY A 340 23.54 19.66 -9.89
N LEU A 341 24.01 18.45 -10.23
CA LEU A 341 23.68 17.83 -11.51
C LEU A 341 22.16 17.61 -11.62
N GLU A 342 21.63 17.90 -12.80
CA GLU A 342 20.20 17.81 -13.07
C GLU A 342 19.91 16.74 -14.13
N GLY A 343 18.73 16.13 -14.02
CA GLY A 343 18.19 15.22 -15.01
C GLY A 343 16.66 15.25 -14.99
N ALA A 344 16.07 14.57 -15.94
CA ALA A 344 14.64 14.39 -16.02
C ALA A 344 14.32 13.08 -16.75
N PHE A 345 13.08 12.62 -16.63
CA PHE A 345 12.51 11.58 -17.50
C PHE A 345 11.01 11.84 -17.66
N THR A 346 10.38 11.21 -18.65
CA THR A 346 8.92 11.28 -18.81
C THR A 346 8.29 9.97 -18.37
N SER A 347 7.47 10.02 -17.33
CA SER A 347 6.65 8.90 -16.89
C SER A 347 5.44 8.75 -17.80
N VAL A 348 5.25 7.54 -18.36
CA VAL A 348 4.23 7.23 -19.36
C VAL A 348 3.38 6.03 -18.91
N PRO A 349 2.13 5.89 -19.40
CA PRO A 349 1.38 4.65 -19.20
C PRO A 349 2.04 3.51 -20.01
N PRO A 350 1.78 2.23 -19.69
CA PRO A 350 2.20 1.11 -20.53
C PRO A 350 1.56 1.20 -21.92
N SER A 351 2.27 0.70 -22.95
CA SER A 351 1.62 0.56 -24.26
C SER A 351 0.54 -0.54 -24.20
N PRO A 352 -0.55 -0.43 -25.01
CA PRO A 352 -1.60 -1.45 -25.03
C PRO A 352 -1.08 -2.86 -25.35
N GLU A 353 -0.12 -2.99 -26.25
CA GLU A 353 0.48 -4.28 -26.62
C GLU A 353 1.25 -4.89 -25.44
N LYS A 354 1.96 -4.05 -24.70
CA LYS A 354 2.73 -4.47 -23.54
C LYS A 354 1.80 -4.88 -22.40
N ALA A 355 0.80 -4.08 -22.09
CA ALA A 355 -0.19 -4.37 -21.06
C ALA A 355 -1.01 -5.65 -21.33
N ALA A 356 -1.16 -6.02 -22.61
CA ALA A 356 -1.84 -7.26 -23.02
C ALA A 356 -0.96 -8.52 -22.87
N THR A 357 0.34 -8.38 -22.51
CA THR A 357 1.29 -9.50 -22.42
C THR A 357 1.68 -9.75 -20.97
N PRO A 358 1.07 -10.74 -20.27
CA PRO A 358 1.41 -11.07 -18.89
C PRO A 358 2.89 -11.42 -18.74
N SER A 359 3.46 -11.05 -17.60
CA SER A 359 4.82 -11.41 -17.24
C SER A 359 4.94 -12.91 -16.97
N ALA A 360 5.83 -13.60 -17.69
CA ALA A 360 6.16 -14.98 -17.39
C ALA A 360 6.99 -15.13 -16.11
N ASP A 361 7.73 -14.11 -15.74
CA ASP A 361 8.58 -14.10 -14.55
C ASP A 361 7.78 -13.89 -13.26
N HIS A 362 6.60 -13.21 -13.35
CA HIS A 362 5.74 -12.90 -12.21
C HIS A 362 4.31 -13.40 -12.44
N PRO A 363 4.09 -14.71 -12.52
CA PRO A 363 2.81 -15.30 -12.96
C PRO A 363 1.64 -15.04 -11.99
N HIS A 364 1.92 -14.66 -10.75
CA HIS A 364 0.94 -14.40 -9.68
C HIS A 364 0.94 -12.95 -9.21
N TRP A 365 1.48 -12.04 -10.03
CA TRP A 365 1.44 -10.61 -9.75
C TRP A 365 0.36 -9.93 -10.59
N TRP A 366 -0.40 -9.07 -9.94
CA TRP A 366 -1.54 -8.35 -10.49
C TRP A 366 -1.38 -6.87 -10.24
N THR A 367 -1.88 -6.04 -11.15
CA THR A 367 -1.74 -4.59 -11.07
C THR A 367 -2.99 -3.88 -11.58
N ASP A 368 -3.01 -2.54 -11.50
CA ASP A 368 -4.11 -1.70 -11.98
C ASP A 368 -4.47 -1.99 -13.45
N ASP A 369 -5.76 -1.95 -13.77
CA ASP A 369 -6.24 -2.03 -15.15
C ASP A 369 -5.81 -0.75 -15.92
N PRO A 370 -4.95 -0.86 -16.94
CA PRO A 370 -4.43 0.29 -17.67
C PRO A 370 -5.42 0.85 -18.70
N ASP A 371 -6.61 0.27 -18.87
CA ASP A 371 -7.63 0.77 -19.78
C ASP A 371 -8.03 2.20 -19.39
N PRO A 372 -7.81 3.20 -20.27
CA PRO A 372 -8.20 4.58 -20.00
C PRO A 372 -9.68 4.77 -19.66
N ALA A 373 -10.56 3.88 -20.16
CA ALA A 373 -11.97 3.89 -19.83
C ALA A 373 -12.27 3.57 -18.35
N GLN A 374 -11.33 2.94 -17.67
CA GLN A 374 -11.45 2.62 -16.23
C GLN A 374 -10.71 3.65 -15.34
N ALA A 375 -10.14 4.69 -15.91
CA ALA A 375 -9.47 5.73 -15.14
C ALA A 375 -10.45 6.80 -14.62
N ILE A 376 -10.13 7.39 -13.47
CA ILE A 376 -10.68 8.66 -12.99
C ILE A 376 -9.54 9.68 -13.01
N GLY A 377 -9.63 10.67 -13.88
CA GLY A 377 -8.52 11.60 -14.09
C GLY A 377 -7.24 10.87 -14.54
N ARG A 378 -6.24 10.82 -13.66
CA ARG A 378 -4.97 10.10 -13.91
C ARG A 378 -4.86 8.77 -13.16
N ALA A 379 -5.88 8.40 -12.37
CA ALA A 379 -5.88 7.19 -11.57
C ALA A 379 -6.41 6.01 -12.40
N LEU A 380 -5.49 5.18 -12.89
CA LEU A 380 -5.81 3.96 -13.65
C LEU A 380 -6.62 2.99 -12.78
N GLY A 381 -7.63 2.35 -13.35
CA GLY A 381 -8.44 1.36 -12.67
C GLY A 381 -9.41 1.92 -11.60
N ALA A 382 -9.35 3.22 -11.25
CA ALA A 382 -10.12 3.78 -10.14
C ALA A 382 -11.65 3.64 -10.31
N ARG A 383 -12.17 3.58 -11.54
CA ARG A 383 -13.59 3.33 -11.80
C ARG A 383 -14.05 1.95 -11.33
N TRP A 384 -13.14 0.97 -11.24
CA TRP A 384 -13.47 -0.36 -10.72
C TRP A 384 -13.89 -0.33 -9.26
N VAL A 385 -13.35 0.59 -8.46
CA VAL A 385 -13.76 0.82 -7.06
C VAL A 385 -14.90 1.82 -7.00
N SER A 386 -14.77 2.97 -7.68
CA SER A 386 -15.70 4.10 -7.54
C SER A 386 -17.15 3.74 -7.86
N ARG A 387 -17.41 2.83 -8.79
CA ARG A 387 -18.76 2.35 -9.13
C ARG A 387 -19.54 1.73 -7.97
N TYR A 388 -18.86 1.30 -6.92
CA TYR A 388 -19.45 0.67 -5.74
C TYR A 388 -19.52 1.59 -4.53
N ARG A 389 -19.20 2.89 -4.67
CA ARG A 389 -19.11 3.82 -3.53
C ARG A 389 -20.37 3.88 -2.69
N SER A 390 -21.53 3.94 -3.31
CA SER A 390 -22.82 3.96 -2.59
C SER A 390 -23.05 2.68 -1.79
N GLU A 391 -22.58 1.55 -2.28
CA GLU A 391 -22.75 0.24 -1.62
C GLU A 391 -21.83 0.12 -0.41
N PHE A 392 -20.51 0.24 -0.60
CA PHE A 392 -19.57 0.04 0.51
C PHE A 392 -19.64 1.15 1.57
N LEU A 393 -19.90 2.39 1.19
CA LEU A 393 -20.12 3.47 2.17
C LEU A 393 -21.46 3.28 2.90
N GLY A 394 -22.49 2.80 2.22
CA GLY A 394 -23.77 2.46 2.86
C GLY A 394 -23.61 1.33 3.89
N ASP A 395 -22.85 0.28 3.58
CA ASP A 395 -22.56 -0.82 4.50
C ASP A 395 -21.71 -0.34 5.69
N PHE A 396 -20.69 0.48 5.43
CA PHE A 396 -19.87 1.10 6.49
C PHE A 396 -20.74 1.94 7.44
N ALA A 397 -21.64 2.77 6.91
CA ALA A 397 -22.57 3.55 7.73
C ALA A 397 -23.49 2.67 8.60
N GLN A 398 -23.97 1.55 8.07
CA GLN A 398 -24.76 0.59 8.85
C GLN A 398 -23.95 -0.04 9.99
N ARG A 399 -22.68 -0.36 9.76
CA ARG A 399 -21.82 -0.92 10.79
C ARG A 399 -21.47 0.10 11.87
N LEU A 400 -21.24 1.36 11.50
CA LEU A 400 -21.04 2.45 12.47
C LEU A 400 -22.25 2.64 13.40
N ARG A 401 -23.47 2.44 12.93
CA ARG A 401 -24.66 2.50 13.78
C ARG A 401 -24.62 1.48 14.92
N ARG A 402 -23.95 0.35 14.75
CA ARG A 402 -23.76 -0.65 15.83
C ARG A 402 -23.00 -0.10 17.04
N CYS A 403 -22.30 1.02 16.91
CA CYS A 403 -21.63 1.71 18.01
C CYS A 403 -22.62 2.53 18.87
N LEU A 404 -23.87 2.71 18.42
CA LEU A 404 -24.87 3.52 19.12
C LEU A 404 -25.67 2.70 20.12
N PRO A 405 -26.03 3.29 21.28
CA PRO A 405 -26.96 2.65 22.22
C PRO A 405 -28.33 2.41 21.58
N GLY A 406 -28.81 1.16 21.60
CA GLY A 406 -30.14 0.80 21.13
C GLY A 406 -30.33 0.73 19.63
N ALA A 407 -29.23 0.63 18.86
CA ALA A 407 -29.25 0.41 17.42
C ALA A 407 -29.69 -1.02 17.07
#